data_ca9efaa60704db15726b5dca8010de09
#
_entry.id   ca9efaa60704db15726b5dca8010de09
#
_cell.length_a   1.000
_cell.length_b   1.000
_cell.length_c   1.000
_cell.angle_alpha   90.00
_cell.angle_beta   90.00
_cell.angle_gamma   90.00
#
_symmetry.space_group_name_H-M   'P 1'
#
loop_
_entity.id
_entity.type
_entity.pdbx_description
1 polymer ?
#
loop_
_entity_poly.entity_id
_entity_poly.type
_entity_poly.pdbx_seq_one_letter_code
_entity_poly.pdbx_strand_id
1 'polypeptide(L)'
;MDVVLIRHARPEVAPGICYGALDLALALPVSPPAEQIVATLDGLRPDRILTSPAARARDTASALSHGIDTRIHPEIEPRLRELDFGQWEGREWATIDRADLDHWAANLMAARPHGGESAAQVMARVVDWAGSLPADAGGCLWVVTHAGPIRMLAAHWLGLPLARTLGWELGFGATCRFHLDGADGMGARLGWWNRLSN
;
A
#
# COMPACT_ATOMS: atom_id res chain seq x y z
N MET A 1 8.42 4.15 -16.74
CA MET A 1 6.96 4.13 -16.57
C MET A 1 6.56 4.84 -15.27
N ASP A 2 5.33 5.33 -15.18
CA ASP A 2 4.81 5.87 -13.93
C ASP A 2 4.09 4.78 -13.14
N VAL A 3 4.40 4.68 -11.83
CA VAL A 3 3.67 3.85 -10.88
C VAL A 3 3.04 4.75 -9.83
N VAL A 4 1.72 4.71 -9.71
CA VAL A 4 1.00 5.42 -8.67
C VAL A 4 0.52 4.42 -7.63
N LEU A 5 1.15 4.43 -6.47
CA LEU A 5 0.73 3.66 -5.31
C LEU A 5 -0.40 4.40 -4.60
N ILE A 6 -1.50 3.73 -4.35
CA ILE A 6 -2.70 4.31 -3.75
C ILE A 6 -3.04 3.50 -2.49
N ARG A 7 -3.05 4.14 -1.33
CA ARG A 7 -3.57 3.51 -0.13
C ARG A 7 -5.09 3.41 -0.22
N HIS A 8 -5.66 2.23 0.07
CA HIS A 8 -7.11 2.05 0.09
C HIS A 8 -7.83 3.12 0.93
N ALA A 9 -9.09 3.40 0.66
CA ALA A 9 -9.96 4.26 1.47
C ALA A 9 -10.15 3.66 2.88
N ARG A 10 -10.73 4.43 3.80
CA ARG A 10 -10.87 4.03 5.21
C ARG A 10 -11.67 2.74 5.36
N PRO A 11 -11.12 1.72 6.06
CA PRO A 11 -11.86 0.50 6.35
C PRO A 11 -12.81 0.69 7.54
N GLU A 12 -13.80 -0.20 7.63
CA GLU A 12 -14.72 -0.27 8.77
C GLU A 12 -14.03 -0.93 9.96
N VAL A 13 -13.31 -0.13 10.73
CA VAL A 13 -12.59 -0.57 11.93
C VAL A 13 -12.50 0.59 12.92
N ALA A 14 -12.61 0.29 14.21
CA ALA A 14 -12.43 1.29 15.26
C ALA A 14 -10.96 1.81 15.27
N PRO A 15 -10.76 3.10 15.59
CA PRO A 15 -9.41 3.62 15.78
C PRO A 15 -8.64 2.82 16.83
N GLY A 16 -7.35 2.59 16.58
CA GLY A 16 -6.47 1.88 17.52
C GLY A 16 -6.50 0.36 17.43
N ILE A 17 -7.34 -0.22 16.57
CA ILE A 17 -7.34 -1.67 16.32
C ILE A 17 -6.20 -2.04 15.36
N CYS A 18 -5.45 -3.08 15.72
CA CYS A 18 -4.47 -3.72 14.84
C CYS A 18 -5.19 -4.51 13.74
N TYR A 19 -4.84 -4.27 12.49
CA TYR A 19 -5.33 -5.06 11.36
C TYR A 19 -4.29 -5.05 10.24
N GLY A 20 -4.24 -6.12 9.51
CA GLY A 20 -3.38 -6.29 8.33
C GLY A 20 -4.02 -7.27 7.36
N ALA A 21 -3.95 -8.58 7.65
CA ALA A 21 -4.56 -9.65 6.86
C ALA A 21 -6.08 -9.74 7.01
N LEU A 22 -6.67 -9.21 8.10
CA LEU A 22 -8.13 -9.16 8.26
C LEU A 22 -8.80 -8.53 7.04
N ASP A 23 -9.79 -9.22 6.49
CA ASP A 23 -10.53 -8.76 5.31
C ASP A 23 -11.70 -7.85 5.70
N LEU A 24 -11.36 -6.60 5.98
CA LEU A 24 -12.29 -5.55 6.39
C LEU A 24 -12.91 -4.87 5.16
N ALA A 25 -14.22 -4.59 5.22
CA ALA A 25 -14.92 -3.75 4.25
C ALA A 25 -14.51 -2.27 4.37
N LEU A 26 -14.92 -1.44 3.41
CA LEU A 26 -14.82 0.01 3.53
C LEU A 26 -15.87 0.54 4.52
N ALA A 27 -15.49 1.54 5.29
CA ALA A 27 -16.43 2.31 6.10
C ALA A 27 -17.43 3.07 5.22
N LEU A 28 -18.66 3.23 5.70
CA LEU A 28 -19.67 4.02 5.02
C LEU A 28 -20.01 5.28 5.83
N PRO A 29 -20.10 6.46 5.19
CA PRO A 29 -19.77 6.73 3.77
C PRO A 29 -18.28 6.53 3.48
N VAL A 30 -17.96 6.12 2.24
CA VAL A 30 -16.56 5.88 1.82
C VAL A 30 -15.74 7.17 1.96
N SER A 31 -14.59 7.09 2.62
CA SER A 31 -13.73 8.25 2.88
C SER A 31 -12.23 7.91 2.67
N PRO A 32 -11.50 8.66 1.81
CA PRO A 32 -12.07 9.61 0.84
C PRO A 32 -12.83 8.88 -0.27
N PRO A 33 -13.82 9.52 -0.92
CA PRO A 33 -14.48 8.97 -2.10
C PRO A 33 -13.54 8.99 -3.31
N ALA A 34 -13.86 8.18 -4.33
CA ALA A 34 -12.98 7.97 -5.49
C ALA A 34 -12.64 9.26 -6.23
N GLU A 35 -13.58 10.19 -6.36
CA GLU A 35 -13.41 11.48 -7.04
C GLU A 35 -12.32 12.33 -6.37
N GLN A 36 -12.26 12.30 -5.05
CA GLN A 36 -11.22 13.01 -4.29
C GLN A 36 -9.85 12.37 -4.52
N ILE A 37 -9.75 11.03 -4.55
CA ILE A 37 -8.49 10.35 -4.86
C ILE A 37 -8.06 10.68 -6.29
N VAL A 38 -8.96 10.60 -7.26
CA VAL A 38 -8.69 10.94 -8.67
C VAL A 38 -8.19 12.37 -8.83
N ALA A 39 -8.74 13.32 -8.07
CA ALA A 39 -8.30 14.73 -8.12
C ALA A 39 -6.82 14.91 -7.74
N THR A 40 -6.22 13.97 -6.99
CA THR A 40 -4.79 14.04 -6.62
C THR A 40 -3.84 13.58 -7.72
N LEU A 41 -4.33 13.05 -8.83
CA LEU A 41 -3.54 12.33 -9.84
C LEU A 41 -3.06 13.23 -11.00
N ASP A 42 -3.32 14.53 -10.96
CA ASP A 42 -2.89 15.51 -11.98
C ASP A 42 -3.25 15.09 -13.43
N GLY A 43 -4.40 14.43 -13.61
CA GLY A 43 -4.84 13.97 -14.93
C GLY A 43 -4.14 12.69 -15.43
N LEU A 44 -3.23 12.08 -14.67
CA LEU A 44 -2.64 10.78 -15.01
C LEU A 44 -3.76 9.74 -15.14
N ARG A 45 -3.74 9.01 -16.25
CA ARG A 45 -4.68 7.91 -16.52
C ARG A 45 -3.91 6.58 -16.50
N PRO A 46 -4.47 5.53 -15.92
CA PRO A 46 -3.80 4.24 -15.89
C PRO A 46 -3.97 3.50 -17.21
N ASP A 47 -2.96 2.75 -17.61
CA ASP A 47 -3.07 1.70 -18.62
C ASP A 47 -3.49 0.37 -17.97
N ARG A 48 -3.15 0.19 -16.70
CA ARG A 48 -3.54 -0.96 -15.88
C ARG A 48 -3.79 -0.51 -14.43
N ILE A 49 -4.67 -1.25 -13.76
CA ILE A 49 -4.94 -1.09 -12.32
C ILE A 49 -4.69 -2.43 -11.65
N LEU A 50 -3.76 -2.48 -10.70
CA LEU A 50 -3.55 -3.63 -9.83
C LEU A 50 -4.11 -3.35 -8.44
N THR A 51 -4.57 -4.39 -7.76
CA THR A 51 -5.09 -4.28 -6.41
C THR A 51 -4.66 -5.44 -5.52
N SER A 52 -4.42 -5.13 -4.24
CA SER A 52 -4.36 -6.15 -3.19
C SER A 52 -5.65 -6.99 -3.18
N PRO A 53 -5.61 -8.29 -2.79
CA PRO A 53 -6.80 -9.12 -2.67
C PRO A 53 -7.76 -8.72 -1.54
N ALA A 54 -7.36 -7.84 -0.60
CA ALA A 54 -8.23 -7.40 0.50
C ALA A 54 -9.44 -6.60 -0.01
N ALA A 55 -10.64 -6.84 0.55
CA ALA A 55 -11.89 -6.19 0.14
C ALA A 55 -11.76 -4.67 0.05
N ARG A 56 -11.24 -4.02 1.11
CA ARG A 56 -11.02 -2.57 1.15
C ARG A 56 -10.19 -2.02 -0.02
N ALA A 57 -9.19 -2.79 -0.50
CA ALA A 57 -8.37 -2.39 -1.64
C ALA A 57 -9.09 -2.64 -2.97
N ARG A 58 -9.76 -3.79 -3.13
CA ARG A 58 -10.55 -4.11 -4.33
C ARG A 58 -11.68 -3.12 -4.54
N ASP A 59 -12.42 -2.80 -3.48
CA ASP A 59 -13.56 -1.87 -3.56
C ASP A 59 -13.07 -0.45 -3.88
N THR A 60 -11.95 -0.01 -3.30
CA THR A 60 -11.31 1.25 -3.67
C THR A 60 -10.87 1.25 -5.14
N ALA A 61 -10.22 0.18 -5.62
CA ALA A 61 -9.76 0.08 -7.01
C ALA A 61 -10.94 0.09 -8.00
N SER A 62 -12.03 -0.63 -7.66
CA SER A 62 -13.26 -0.65 -8.46
C SER A 62 -13.91 0.73 -8.53
N ALA A 63 -14.01 1.43 -7.40
CA ALA A 63 -14.55 2.79 -7.36
C ALA A 63 -13.71 3.77 -8.19
N LEU A 64 -12.37 3.66 -8.15
CA LEU A 64 -11.47 4.48 -8.96
C LEU A 64 -11.65 4.21 -10.46
N SER A 65 -11.73 2.94 -10.86
CA SER A 65 -11.97 2.56 -12.26
C SER A 65 -13.29 3.14 -12.78
N HIS A 66 -14.37 3.05 -12.01
CA HIS A 66 -15.66 3.65 -12.37
C HIS A 66 -15.59 5.19 -12.38
N GLY A 67 -14.92 5.79 -11.40
CA GLY A 67 -14.83 7.25 -11.26
C GLY A 67 -14.09 7.97 -12.40
N ILE A 68 -13.26 7.25 -13.16
CA ILE A 68 -12.58 7.79 -14.35
C ILE A 68 -13.19 7.32 -15.68
N ASP A 69 -14.35 6.65 -15.62
CA ASP A 69 -15.05 6.09 -16.80
C ASP A 69 -14.11 5.28 -17.72
N THR A 70 -13.35 4.38 -17.12
CA THR A 70 -12.47 3.48 -17.86
C THR A 70 -13.03 2.07 -17.95
N ARG A 71 -12.69 1.35 -19.03
CA ARG A 71 -12.98 -0.09 -19.17
C ARG A 71 -11.92 -0.98 -18.54
N ILE A 72 -10.94 -0.40 -17.85
CA ILE A 72 -9.87 -1.15 -17.20
C ILE A 72 -10.43 -1.79 -15.93
N HIS A 73 -10.43 -3.11 -15.89
CA HIS A 73 -10.81 -3.86 -14.70
C HIS A 73 -9.60 -4.05 -13.79
N PRO A 74 -9.70 -3.75 -12.47
CA PRO A 74 -8.61 -4.01 -11.53
C PRO A 74 -8.24 -5.50 -11.48
N GLU A 75 -6.96 -5.80 -11.61
CA GLU A 75 -6.38 -7.13 -11.54
C GLU A 75 -5.85 -7.38 -10.12
N ILE A 76 -6.14 -8.55 -9.55
CA ILE A 76 -5.66 -8.91 -8.19
C ILE A 76 -4.20 -9.35 -8.26
N GLU A 77 -3.37 -8.73 -7.41
CA GLU A 77 -1.97 -9.11 -7.20
C GLU A 77 -1.75 -9.53 -5.73
N PRO A 78 -1.63 -10.82 -5.44
CA PRO A 78 -1.54 -11.32 -4.05
C PRO A 78 -0.31 -10.83 -3.28
N ARG A 79 0.80 -10.48 -3.97
CA ARG A 79 2.03 -9.97 -3.34
C ARG A 79 1.85 -8.57 -2.73
N LEU A 80 0.76 -7.86 -3.08
CA LEU A 80 0.43 -6.52 -2.59
C LEU A 80 -0.40 -6.51 -1.28
N ARG A 81 -0.60 -7.66 -0.61
CA ARG A 81 -1.32 -7.73 0.67
C ARG A 81 -0.60 -6.92 1.76
N GLU A 82 -1.37 -6.46 2.76
CA GLU A 82 -0.80 -5.89 3.98
C GLU A 82 -0.05 -6.97 4.78
N LEU A 83 0.77 -6.55 5.72
CA LEU A 83 1.44 -7.42 6.67
C LEU A 83 0.40 -8.18 7.50
N ASP A 84 0.58 -9.50 7.63
CA ASP A 84 -0.20 -10.32 8.54
C ASP A 84 0.33 -10.14 9.97
N PHE A 85 -0.48 -9.53 10.84
CA PHE A 85 -0.17 -9.34 12.26
C PHE A 85 -0.61 -10.53 13.13
N GLY A 86 -1.06 -11.64 12.55
CA GLY A 86 -1.37 -12.88 13.28
C GLY A 86 -2.26 -12.65 14.51
N GLN A 87 -1.77 -13.03 15.69
CA GLN A 87 -2.53 -12.97 16.94
C GLN A 87 -2.82 -11.54 17.44
N TRP A 88 -2.20 -10.52 16.85
CA TRP A 88 -2.50 -9.14 17.22
C TRP A 88 -3.72 -8.58 16.46
N GLU A 89 -4.10 -9.20 15.35
CA GLU A 89 -5.22 -8.72 14.55
C GLU A 89 -6.54 -8.72 15.32
N GLY A 90 -7.30 -7.64 15.17
CA GLY A 90 -8.56 -7.42 15.90
C GLY A 90 -8.39 -6.92 17.34
N ARG A 91 -7.17 -6.82 17.86
CA ARG A 91 -6.89 -6.29 19.20
C ARG A 91 -6.56 -4.80 19.14
N GLU A 92 -6.83 -4.11 20.24
CA GLU A 92 -6.35 -2.73 20.40
C GLU A 92 -4.81 -2.75 20.57
N TRP A 93 -4.10 -1.89 19.85
CA TRP A 93 -2.65 -1.72 20.02
C TRP A 93 -2.24 -1.48 21.46
N ALA A 94 -3.09 -0.75 22.23
CA ALA A 94 -2.86 -0.46 23.64
C ALA A 94 -2.94 -1.69 24.55
N THR A 95 -3.55 -2.80 24.09
CA THR A 95 -3.70 -4.06 24.86
C THR A 95 -2.66 -5.12 24.51
N ILE A 96 -1.81 -4.84 23.51
CA ILE A 96 -0.70 -5.74 23.15
C ILE A 96 0.40 -5.57 24.20
N ASP A 97 1.01 -6.70 24.59
CA ASP A 97 2.09 -6.69 25.57
C ASP A 97 3.22 -5.74 25.13
N ARG A 98 3.64 -4.88 26.06
CA ARG A 98 4.66 -3.88 25.78
C ARG A 98 6.00 -4.51 25.39
N ALA A 99 6.36 -5.64 26.03
CA ALA A 99 7.61 -6.35 25.71
C ALA A 99 7.59 -6.91 24.29
N ASP A 100 6.43 -7.39 23.82
CA ASP A 100 6.27 -7.87 22.45
C ASP A 100 6.40 -6.72 21.44
N LEU A 101 5.77 -5.57 21.73
CA LEU A 101 5.90 -4.37 20.89
C LEU A 101 7.34 -3.86 20.82
N ASP A 102 8.03 -3.80 21.96
CA ASP A 102 9.42 -3.36 22.04
C ASP A 102 10.35 -4.34 21.31
N HIS A 103 10.14 -5.63 21.47
CA HIS A 103 10.87 -6.67 20.73
C HIS A 103 10.65 -6.54 19.21
N TRP A 104 9.40 -6.36 18.79
CA TRP A 104 9.08 -6.15 17.38
C TRP A 104 9.73 -4.88 16.81
N ALA A 105 9.64 -3.77 17.54
CA ALA A 105 10.23 -2.48 17.13
C ALA A 105 11.78 -2.53 17.06
N ALA A 106 12.42 -3.22 18.01
CA ALA A 106 13.87 -3.35 18.06
C ALA A 106 14.43 -4.24 16.92
N ASN A 107 13.63 -5.16 16.39
CA ASN A 107 14.05 -6.09 15.34
C ASN A 107 12.99 -6.20 14.23
N LEU A 108 12.58 -5.04 13.68
CA LEU A 108 11.46 -4.87 12.76
C LEU A 108 11.50 -5.86 11.59
N MET A 109 12.69 -6.12 11.01
CA MET A 109 12.79 -6.94 9.81
C MET A 109 12.55 -8.43 10.09
N ALA A 110 12.95 -8.95 11.24
CA ALA A 110 12.92 -10.38 11.53
C ALA A 110 11.87 -10.77 12.59
N ALA A 111 11.61 -9.88 13.57
CA ALA A 111 10.72 -10.21 14.68
C ALA A 111 9.27 -10.34 14.22
N ARG A 112 8.59 -11.33 14.76
CA ARG A 112 7.16 -11.60 14.58
C ARG A 112 6.53 -12.20 15.84
N PRO A 113 6.57 -11.49 16.97
CA PRO A 113 5.97 -11.98 18.21
C PRO A 113 4.47 -12.25 18.08
N HIS A 114 3.82 -11.65 17.09
CA HIS A 114 2.43 -11.91 16.71
C HIS A 114 2.19 -13.22 15.94
N GLY A 115 3.24 -13.95 15.53
CA GLY A 115 3.13 -15.22 14.79
C GLY A 115 2.75 -15.10 13.31
N GLY A 116 2.53 -13.89 12.82
CA GLY A 116 2.23 -13.63 11.41
C GLY A 116 3.48 -13.44 10.52
N GLU A 117 3.43 -12.50 9.56
CA GLU A 117 4.57 -12.19 8.67
C GLU A 117 5.59 -11.27 9.35
N SER A 118 6.88 -11.51 9.11
CA SER A 118 7.92 -10.50 9.39
C SER A 118 7.93 -9.42 8.30
N ALA A 119 8.46 -8.23 8.63
CA ALA A 119 8.63 -7.18 7.61
C ALA A 119 9.55 -7.64 6.47
N ALA A 120 10.54 -8.51 6.73
CA ALA A 120 11.39 -9.08 5.68
C ALA A 120 10.60 -9.98 4.70
N GLN A 121 9.62 -10.75 5.18
CA GLN A 121 8.78 -11.57 4.31
C GLN A 121 7.88 -10.71 3.41
N VAL A 122 7.28 -9.66 3.98
CA VAL A 122 6.49 -8.69 3.18
C VAL A 122 7.38 -7.97 2.17
N MET A 123 8.56 -7.49 2.60
CA MET A 123 9.53 -6.84 1.71
C MET A 123 9.91 -7.76 0.55
N ALA A 124 10.21 -9.03 0.82
CA ALA A 124 10.58 -9.99 -0.22
C ALA A 124 9.49 -10.14 -1.29
N ARG A 125 8.21 -10.28 -0.89
CA ARG A 125 7.12 -10.44 -1.87
C ARG A 125 6.79 -9.17 -2.65
N VAL A 126 6.89 -7.98 -2.05
CA VAL A 126 6.63 -6.74 -2.78
C VAL A 126 7.79 -6.37 -3.71
N VAL A 127 9.03 -6.70 -3.33
CA VAL A 127 10.21 -6.51 -4.19
C VAL A 127 10.19 -7.51 -5.35
N ASP A 128 9.80 -8.77 -5.11
CA ASP A 128 9.60 -9.76 -6.18
C ASP A 128 8.54 -9.27 -7.18
N TRP A 129 7.42 -8.70 -6.69
CA TRP A 129 6.45 -8.07 -7.57
C TRP A 129 7.05 -6.90 -8.35
N ALA A 130 7.76 -5.99 -7.68
CA ALA A 130 8.38 -4.84 -8.34
C ALA A 130 9.36 -5.26 -9.45
N GLY A 131 10.17 -6.30 -9.20
CA GLY A 131 11.08 -6.89 -10.19
C GLY A 131 10.40 -7.60 -11.37
N SER A 132 9.10 -7.92 -11.24
CA SER A 132 8.30 -8.49 -12.32
C SER A 132 7.69 -7.44 -13.26
N LEU A 133 7.83 -6.16 -12.94
CA LEU A 133 7.35 -5.07 -13.79
C LEU A 133 8.21 -4.99 -15.07
N PRO A 134 7.60 -4.80 -16.26
CA PRO A 134 8.36 -4.77 -17.50
C PRO A 134 9.28 -3.54 -17.57
N ALA A 135 10.54 -3.78 -17.96
CA ALA A 135 11.60 -2.78 -18.01
C ALA A 135 11.31 -1.57 -18.91
N ASP A 136 10.67 -1.85 -20.06
CA ASP A 136 10.46 -0.88 -21.13
C ASP A 136 8.99 -0.45 -21.24
N ALA A 137 8.16 -0.77 -20.27
CA ALA A 137 6.77 -0.33 -20.27
C ALA A 137 6.72 1.20 -20.07
N GLY A 138 6.39 1.90 -21.13
CA GLY A 138 5.85 3.24 -21.01
C GLY A 138 4.53 3.22 -20.23
N GLY A 139 3.90 4.39 -20.06
CA GLY A 139 2.56 4.49 -19.52
C GLY A 139 2.49 4.58 -17.99
N CYS A 140 1.30 4.32 -17.45
CA CYS A 140 0.95 4.55 -16.04
C CYS A 140 0.27 3.32 -15.43
N LEU A 141 0.79 2.85 -14.31
CA LEU A 141 0.23 1.75 -13.51
C LEU A 141 -0.33 2.30 -12.20
N TRP A 142 -1.62 2.06 -11.93
CA TRP A 142 -2.17 2.31 -10.59
C TRP A 142 -2.15 1.03 -9.77
N VAL A 143 -1.76 1.18 -8.51
CA VAL A 143 -1.60 0.06 -7.57
C VAL A 143 -2.31 0.39 -6.28
N VAL A 144 -3.48 -0.21 -6.06
CA VAL A 144 -4.26 0.00 -4.83
C VAL A 144 -3.86 -1.04 -3.79
N THR A 145 -3.25 -0.57 -2.71
CA THR A 145 -2.67 -1.42 -1.67
C THR A 145 -2.73 -0.76 -0.28
N HIS A 146 -1.79 -1.04 0.59
CA HIS A 146 -1.79 -0.71 2.01
C HIS A 146 -0.54 0.07 2.41
N ALA A 147 -0.53 0.56 3.64
CA ALA A 147 0.56 1.40 4.16
C ALA A 147 1.91 0.67 4.23
N GLY A 148 1.92 -0.60 4.66
CA GLY A 148 3.13 -1.43 4.74
C GLY A 148 3.79 -1.61 3.37
N PRO A 149 3.10 -2.24 2.39
CA PRO A 149 3.62 -2.40 1.03
C PRO A 149 4.07 -1.09 0.37
N ILE A 150 3.32 0.01 0.52
CA ILE A 150 3.70 1.31 -0.06
C ILE A 150 5.04 1.80 0.52
N ARG A 151 5.21 1.73 1.85
CA ARG A 151 6.47 2.13 2.50
C ARG A 151 7.64 1.23 2.11
N MET A 152 7.39 -0.07 1.95
CA MET A 152 8.41 -1.04 1.55
C MET A 152 8.85 -0.84 0.11
N LEU A 153 7.92 -0.59 -0.81
CA LEU A 153 8.24 -0.24 -2.20
C LEU A 153 9.00 1.08 -2.28
N ALA A 154 8.59 2.09 -1.51
CA ALA A 154 9.31 3.36 -1.44
C ALA A 154 10.75 3.18 -0.92
N ALA A 155 10.92 2.37 0.14
CA ALA A 155 12.25 2.06 0.67
C ALA A 155 13.13 1.37 -0.38
N HIS A 156 12.57 0.36 -1.07
CA HIS A 156 13.26 -0.38 -2.12
C HIS A 156 13.68 0.53 -3.29
N TRP A 157 12.74 1.25 -3.89
CA TRP A 157 12.99 2.07 -5.06
C TRP A 157 13.90 3.28 -4.80
N LEU A 158 13.88 3.82 -3.58
CA LEU A 158 14.73 4.95 -3.20
C LEU A 158 16.06 4.53 -2.54
N GLY A 159 16.32 3.23 -2.42
CA GLY A 159 17.53 2.71 -1.77
C GLY A 159 17.62 3.08 -0.29
N LEU A 160 16.50 3.17 0.42
CA LEU A 160 16.44 3.59 1.82
C LEU A 160 16.22 2.38 2.76
N PRO A 161 16.80 2.41 3.97
CA PRO A 161 16.36 1.48 5.02
C PRO A 161 14.87 1.65 5.32
N LEU A 162 14.12 0.54 5.47
CA LEU A 162 12.68 0.58 5.77
C LEU A 162 12.33 1.48 6.97
N ALA A 163 13.16 1.47 8.01
CA ALA A 163 12.97 2.30 9.20
C ALA A 163 12.83 3.80 8.89
N ARG A 164 13.40 4.27 7.78
CA ARG A 164 13.28 5.69 7.39
C ARG A 164 11.91 6.04 6.85
N THR A 165 11.19 5.07 6.27
CA THR A 165 9.85 5.31 5.68
C THR A 165 8.71 5.12 6.69
N LEU A 166 8.96 4.49 7.83
CA LEU A 166 7.93 4.22 8.85
C LEU A 166 7.32 5.49 9.44
N GLY A 167 8.13 6.52 9.66
CA GLY A 167 7.67 7.83 10.16
C GLY A 167 7.02 8.72 9.11
N TRP A 168 6.98 8.31 7.84
CA TRP A 168 6.35 9.11 6.80
C TRP A 168 4.82 9.03 6.90
N GLU A 169 4.18 10.17 6.92
CA GLU A 169 2.71 10.19 6.88
C GLU A 169 2.18 9.54 5.61
N LEU A 170 1.08 8.81 5.75
CA LEU A 170 0.39 8.18 4.63
C LEU A 170 -1.08 7.99 5.00
N GLY A 171 -1.93 8.91 4.54
CA GLY A 171 -3.37 8.91 4.83
C GLY A 171 -4.14 7.84 4.03
N PHE A 172 -5.39 7.57 4.42
CA PHE A 172 -6.30 6.77 3.59
C PHE A 172 -6.60 7.50 2.29
N GLY A 173 -6.60 6.80 1.17
CA GLY A 173 -6.75 7.36 -0.16
C GLY A 173 -5.55 8.19 -0.65
N ALA A 174 -4.47 8.25 0.13
CA ALA A 174 -3.26 8.94 -0.29
C ALA A 174 -2.64 8.31 -1.52
N THR A 175 -2.12 9.15 -2.41
CA THR A 175 -1.39 8.74 -3.61
C THR A 175 0.08 9.07 -3.49
N CYS A 176 0.93 8.16 -3.99
CA CYS A 176 2.38 8.31 -4.08
C CYS A 176 2.81 7.95 -5.50
N ARG A 177 3.49 8.85 -6.21
CA ARG A 177 3.96 8.58 -7.58
C ARG A 177 5.44 8.33 -7.61
N PHE A 178 5.82 7.27 -8.31
CA PHE A 178 7.18 6.94 -8.66
C PHE A 178 7.31 6.87 -10.17
N HIS A 179 8.39 7.41 -10.69
CA HIS A 179 8.79 7.20 -12.07
C HIS A 179 9.92 6.18 -12.08
N LEU A 180 9.71 5.04 -12.74
CA LEU A 180 10.70 3.96 -12.82
C LEU A 180 11.42 4.02 -14.17
N ASP A 181 12.75 4.18 -14.11
CA ASP A 181 13.65 4.15 -15.26
C ASP A 181 14.34 2.76 -15.27
N GLY A 182 13.87 1.81 -16.11
CA GLY A 182 14.40 0.45 -16.22
C GLY A 182 13.73 -0.61 -15.34
N ALA A 183 14.06 -1.89 -15.58
CA ALA A 183 13.42 -3.06 -14.96
C ALA A 183 13.77 -3.24 -13.48
N ASP A 184 14.95 -2.81 -13.07
CA ASP A 184 15.47 -3.04 -11.72
C ASP A 184 15.11 -1.94 -10.71
N GLY A 185 14.41 -0.88 -11.17
CA GLY A 185 14.03 0.25 -10.33
C GLY A 185 15.22 1.06 -9.77
N MET A 186 16.45 0.76 -10.18
CA MET A 186 17.66 1.46 -9.73
C MET A 186 17.70 2.94 -10.12
N GLY A 187 16.82 3.38 -11.01
CA GLY A 187 16.64 4.78 -11.41
C GLY A 187 15.30 5.37 -10.97
N ALA A 188 14.67 4.83 -9.92
CA ALA A 188 13.38 5.33 -9.48
C ALA A 188 13.45 6.76 -8.93
N ARG A 189 12.50 7.59 -9.34
CA ARG A 189 12.35 8.98 -8.87
C ARG A 189 11.00 9.15 -8.20
N LEU A 190 10.99 9.74 -7.00
CA LEU A 190 9.77 10.11 -6.31
C LEU A 190 9.17 11.37 -6.96
N GLY A 191 7.96 11.26 -7.50
CA GLY A 191 7.19 12.40 -8.00
C GLY A 191 6.48 13.14 -6.88
N TRP A 192 5.72 12.41 -6.06
CA TRP A 192 5.10 12.92 -4.83
C TRP A 192 4.84 11.80 -3.83
N TRP A 193 4.69 12.20 -2.57
CA TRP A 193 4.35 11.31 -1.45
C TRP A 193 3.14 11.85 -0.70
N ASN A 194 2.25 10.95 -0.26
CA ASN A 194 1.11 11.26 0.60
C ASN A 194 0.24 12.42 0.07
N ARG A 195 0.01 12.48 -1.24
CA ARG A 195 -0.88 13.49 -1.78
C ARG A 195 -2.34 13.13 -1.47
N LEU A 196 -3.02 14.03 -0.80
CA LEU A 196 -4.44 13.95 -0.45
C LEU A 196 -5.18 15.09 -1.13
N SER A 197 -6.47 14.92 -1.40
CA SER A 197 -7.34 16.05 -1.77
C SER A 197 -7.61 16.90 -0.52
N ASN A 198 -7.56 18.20 -0.67
CA ASN A 198 -7.96 19.14 0.36
C ASN A 198 -9.48 19.11 0.58
#